data_5740fa35ecb2a8b686ea8cc06f2cfaa2
#
_entry.id   5740fa35ecb2a8b686ea8cc06f2cfaa2
#
_cell.length_a   1.000
_cell.length_b   1.000
_cell.length_c   1.000
_cell.angle_alpha   90.00
_cell.angle_beta   90.00
_cell.angle_gamma   90.00
#
_symmetry.space_group_name_H-M   'P 1'
#
loop_
_entity.id
_entity.type
_entity.pdbx_description
1 polymer ?
#
loop_
_entity_poly.entity_id
_entity_poly.type
_entity_poly.pdbx_seq_one_letter_code
_entity_poly.pdbx_strand_id
1 'polypeptide(L)'
;MKVLDTEVILDNPNSPLTIIPFGCVHRDDPGFREPLWRQCVDEIASTHNCYAIGLGDYANFLRTTARTYLKAYVADDNSFRELDSMVKSEAIKFYTNYLKRISPKLLGLAEGNHYHEFQNQCTDTQFLCDLARVPYMDKPCFMRLTVKAQIGDTLKTMKVFKVLIHHGDWSGGNSRIGGDVTSAENKALGFDFDIYIFSHTHRLWGMHIPSLTIPSNGQLKVVERPRVFIRSGCFMTGYDEKCQKSYAHKK
;
A
#
# COMPACT_ATOMS: atom_id res chain seq x y z
N MET A 1 -8.58 -13.11 -1.13
CA MET A 1 -9.30 -11.83 -0.92
C MET A 1 -9.51 -11.66 0.57
N LYS A 2 -8.96 -10.62 1.16
CA LYS A 2 -8.96 -10.43 2.62
C LYS A 2 -9.89 -9.28 3.02
N VAL A 3 -10.58 -9.44 4.14
CA VAL A 3 -11.39 -8.38 4.75
C VAL A 3 -10.79 -8.06 6.11
N LEU A 4 -10.53 -6.80 6.39
CA LEU A 4 -10.01 -6.31 7.66
C LEU A 4 -11.00 -5.36 8.31
N ASP A 5 -11.08 -5.43 9.64
CA ASP A 5 -11.76 -4.47 10.47
C ASP A 5 -10.71 -3.73 11.30
N THR A 6 -10.60 -2.44 11.10
CA THR A 6 -9.53 -1.62 11.67
C THR A 6 -10.12 -0.41 12.36
N GLU A 7 -9.64 -0.09 13.55
CA GLU A 7 -10.06 1.08 14.30
C GLU A 7 -8.92 2.07 14.47
N VAL A 8 -9.22 3.35 14.34
CA VAL A 8 -8.33 4.45 14.72
C VAL A 8 -9.04 5.35 15.72
N ILE A 9 -8.29 5.82 16.71
CA ILE A 9 -8.84 6.64 17.80
C ILE A 9 -8.19 8.01 17.72
N LEU A 10 -9.03 9.04 17.64
CA LEU A 10 -8.63 10.44 17.69
C LEU A 10 -8.79 10.97 19.12
N ASP A 11 -7.90 11.86 19.52
CA ASP A 11 -7.98 12.47 20.86
C ASP A 11 -9.23 13.32 21.06
N ASN A 12 -9.70 13.94 19.98
CA ASN A 12 -10.96 14.66 19.99
C ASN A 12 -11.65 14.58 18.61
N PRO A 13 -12.99 14.81 18.57
CA PRO A 13 -13.79 14.64 17.36
C PRO A 13 -13.46 15.62 16.22
N ASN A 14 -12.78 16.72 16.52
CA ASN A 14 -12.42 17.74 15.53
C ASN A 14 -10.97 17.62 15.05
N SER A 15 -10.20 16.66 15.57
CA SER A 15 -8.84 16.41 15.11
C SER A 15 -8.84 15.86 13.70
N PRO A 16 -7.94 16.33 12.81
CA PRO A 16 -7.78 15.75 11.51
C PRO A 16 -7.19 14.33 11.61
N LEU A 17 -7.67 13.43 10.78
CA LEU A 17 -7.07 12.12 10.54
C LEU A 17 -6.30 12.16 9.22
N THR A 18 -5.03 11.82 9.27
CA THR A 18 -4.18 11.68 8.08
C THR A 18 -3.90 10.20 7.82
N ILE A 19 -4.08 9.75 6.58
CA ILE A 19 -3.69 8.40 6.15
C ILE A 19 -2.74 8.55 4.97
N ILE A 20 -1.52 8.07 5.12
CA ILE A 20 -0.48 8.08 4.08
C ILE A 20 -0.36 6.68 3.47
N PRO A 21 -0.88 6.46 2.26
CA PRO A 21 -0.61 5.24 1.52
C PRO A 21 0.78 5.34 0.89
N PHE A 22 1.59 4.29 1.01
CA PHE A 22 2.91 4.19 0.40
C PHE A 22 3.10 2.82 -0.27
N GLY A 23 3.81 2.81 -1.39
CA GLY A 23 4.14 1.58 -2.11
C GLY A 23 5.24 1.83 -3.13
N CYS A 24 5.65 0.80 -3.87
CA CYS A 24 6.70 0.88 -4.87
C CYS A 24 7.95 1.57 -4.32
N VAL A 25 8.41 1.09 -3.15
CA VAL A 25 9.62 1.61 -2.49
C VAL A 25 10.87 1.13 -3.23
N HIS A 26 10.88 -0.16 -3.66
CA HIS A 26 11.97 -0.77 -4.44
C HIS A 26 13.36 -0.43 -3.86
N ARG A 27 13.53 -0.56 -2.54
CA ARG A 27 14.70 -0.09 -1.78
C ARG A 27 16.05 -0.65 -2.23
N ASP A 28 16.05 -1.75 -2.94
CA ASP A 28 17.19 -2.45 -3.51
C ASP A 28 17.46 -2.07 -4.98
N ASP A 29 16.65 -1.19 -5.57
CA ASP A 29 16.87 -0.66 -6.91
C ASP A 29 17.87 0.50 -6.87
N PRO A 30 18.82 0.59 -7.83
CA PRO A 30 19.74 1.74 -7.93
C PRO A 30 19.06 3.11 -8.05
N GLY A 31 17.81 3.14 -8.53
CA GLY A 31 17.00 4.36 -8.62
C GLY A 31 16.25 4.72 -7.33
N PHE A 32 16.42 3.98 -6.25
CA PHE A 32 15.74 4.26 -4.99
C PHE A 32 16.13 5.62 -4.40
N ARG A 33 15.12 6.42 -4.09
CA ARG A 33 15.27 7.74 -3.48
C ARG A 33 15.14 7.66 -1.96
N GLU A 34 16.16 7.15 -1.31
CA GLU A 34 16.16 6.98 0.15
C GLU A 34 15.84 8.26 0.93
N PRO A 35 16.35 9.46 0.56
CA PRO A 35 15.98 10.69 1.28
C PRO A 35 14.48 10.99 1.25
N LEU A 36 13.80 10.75 0.12
CA LEU A 36 12.35 10.92 0.00
C LEU A 36 11.59 9.91 0.85
N TRP A 37 12.07 8.65 0.88
CA TRP A 37 11.48 7.62 1.72
C TRP A 37 11.64 7.95 3.21
N ARG A 38 12.82 8.40 3.63
CA ARG A 38 13.06 8.84 5.01
C ARG A 38 12.15 9.99 5.40
N GLN A 39 11.98 10.98 4.53
CA GLN A 39 11.05 12.09 4.75
C GLN A 39 9.61 11.59 4.97
N CYS A 40 9.15 10.63 4.16
CA CYS A 40 7.82 10.02 4.32
C CYS A 40 7.67 9.30 5.68
N VAL A 41 8.70 8.52 6.07
CA VAL A 41 8.74 7.86 7.39
C VAL A 41 8.73 8.88 8.53
N ASP A 42 9.48 9.97 8.41
CA ASP A 42 9.52 11.04 9.39
C ASP A 42 8.17 11.75 9.52
N GLU A 43 7.51 12.03 8.40
CA GLU A 43 6.17 12.60 8.36
C GLU A 43 5.15 11.71 9.09
N ILE A 44 5.11 10.41 8.76
CA ILE A 44 4.24 9.44 9.43
C ILE A 44 4.53 9.41 10.94
N ALA A 45 5.81 9.36 11.31
CA ALA A 45 6.20 9.22 12.71
C ALA A 45 5.85 10.45 13.54
N SER A 46 6.09 11.66 13.01
CA SER A 46 5.97 12.93 13.73
C SER A 46 4.57 13.52 13.72
N THR A 47 3.78 13.27 12.67
CA THR A 47 2.44 13.85 12.54
C THR A 47 1.45 13.16 13.47
N HIS A 48 0.73 13.97 14.25
CA HIS A 48 -0.29 13.49 15.16
C HIS A 48 -1.50 12.96 14.38
N ASN A 49 -2.17 11.90 14.88
CA ASN A 49 -3.29 11.22 14.19
C ASN A 49 -2.97 10.85 12.74
N CYS A 50 -1.70 10.56 12.45
CA CYS A 50 -1.26 10.06 11.16
C CYS A 50 -1.06 8.55 11.23
N TYR A 51 -1.66 7.85 10.28
CA TYR A 51 -1.52 6.41 10.07
C TYR A 51 -1.05 6.13 8.65
N ALA A 52 -0.55 4.93 8.40
CA ALA A 52 -0.05 4.57 7.08
C ALA A 52 -0.54 3.19 6.63
N ILE A 53 -0.62 3.01 5.31
CA ILE A 53 -0.97 1.76 4.65
C ILE A 53 0.11 1.44 3.62
N GLY A 54 0.77 0.29 3.78
CA GLY A 54 1.71 -0.21 2.79
C GLY A 54 0.99 -0.91 1.64
N LEU A 55 1.40 -0.63 0.40
CA LEU A 55 0.74 -1.08 -0.82
C LEU A 55 1.58 -2.08 -1.63
N GLY A 56 2.67 -2.61 -1.08
CA GLY A 56 3.52 -3.58 -1.75
C GLY A 56 4.72 -2.99 -2.50
N ASP A 57 5.51 -3.87 -3.10
CA ASP A 57 6.77 -3.57 -3.80
C ASP A 57 7.76 -2.81 -2.91
N TYR A 58 7.99 -3.33 -1.68
CA TYR A 58 8.95 -2.75 -0.72
C TYR A 58 10.39 -2.98 -1.14
N ALA A 59 10.63 -4.06 -1.87
CA ALA A 59 11.89 -4.39 -2.52
C ALA A 59 11.63 -4.85 -3.96
N ASN A 60 12.67 -4.94 -4.77
CA ASN A 60 12.59 -5.31 -6.19
C ASN A 60 12.91 -6.80 -6.38
N PHE A 61 12.42 -7.65 -5.48
CA PHE A 61 12.61 -9.09 -5.59
C PHE A 61 12.04 -9.64 -6.91
N LEU A 62 12.20 -10.89 -7.16
CA LEU A 62 11.91 -11.53 -8.45
C LEU A 62 10.47 -11.25 -8.91
N ARG A 63 10.30 -10.80 -10.14
CA ARG A 63 8.98 -10.75 -10.80
C ARG A 63 8.38 -12.15 -10.87
N THR A 64 7.05 -12.24 -10.89
CA THR A 64 6.30 -13.52 -10.96
C THR A 64 6.85 -14.47 -12.03
N THR A 65 7.14 -13.95 -13.23
CA THR A 65 7.71 -14.73 -14.34
C THR A 65 9.10 -15.26 -14.00
N ALA A 66 9.97 -14.44 -13.42
CA ALA A 66 11.32 -14.84 -13.06
C ALA A 66 11.32 -15.89 -11.93
N ARG A 67 10.37 -15.82 -10.98
CA ARG A 67 10.20 -16.85 -9.95
C ARG A 67 9.84 -18.21 -10.53
N THR A 68 8.95 -18.25 -11.51
CA THR A 68 8.57 -19.50 -12.18
C THR A 68 9.77 -20.13 -12.86
N TYR A 69 10.58 -19.33 -13.56
CA TYR A 69 11.82 -19.80 -14.16
C TYR A 69 12.82 -20.28 -13.11
N LEU A 70 13.03 -19.53 -12.05
CA LEU A 70 13.97 -19.89 -10.99
C LEU A 70 13.57 -21.23 -10.33
N LYS A 71 12.30 -21.40 -9.98
CA LYS A 71 11.78 -22.68 -9.44
C LYS A 71 11.98 -23.87 -10.38
N ALA A 72 11.98 -23.64 -11.69
CA ALA A 72 12.20 -24.70 -12.68
C ALA A 72 13.68 -25.05 -12.90
N TYR A 73 14.60 -24.11 -12.68
CA TYR A 73 16.02 -24.28 -12.98
C TYR A 73 16.88 -24.56 -11.75
N VAL A 74 16.48 -24.14 -10.55
CA VAL A 74 17.23 -24.38 -9.32
C VAL A 74 16.78 -25.71 -8.72
N ALA A 75 17.52 -26.77 -9.05
CA ALA A 75 17.28 -28.11 -8.52
C ALA A 75 17.92 -28.36 -7.14
N ASP A 76 18.63 -27.36 -6.56
CA ASP A 76 19.39 -27.49 -5.34
C ASP A 76 18.78 -26.71 -4.17
N ASP A 77 18.37 -27.44 -3.13
CA ASP A 77 17.80 -26.91 -1.88
C ASP A 77 18.72 -25.92 -1.15
N ASN A 78 20.05 -26.03 -1.31
CA ASN A 78 20.99 -25.13 -0.64
C ASN A 78 20.96 -23.72 -1.20
N SER A 79 20.90 -23.60 -2.54
CA SER A 79 20.80 -22.29 -3.20
C SER A 79 19.50 -21.54 -2.84
N PHE A 80 18.39 -22.26 -2.65
CA PHE A 80 17.15 -21.66 -2.15
C PHE A 80 17.26 -21.20 -0.72
N ARG A 81 17.91 -21.95 0.17
CA ARG A 81 18.13 -21.55 1.57
C ARG A 81 19.00 -20.31 1.68
N GLU A 82 20.02 -20.20 0.85
CA GLU A 82 20.87 -18.99 0.79
C GLU A 82 20.06 -17.78 0.32
N LEU A 83 19.26 -17.93 -0.73
CA LEU A 83 18.39 -16.87 -1.23
C LEU A 83 17.35 -16.44 -0.17
N ASP A 84 16.69 -17.39 0.48
CA ASP A 84 15.74 -17.14 1.57
C ASP A 84 16.42 -16.39 2.72
N SER A 85 17.64 -16.77 3.07
CA SER A 85 18.43 -16.10 4.12
C SER A 85 18.77 -14.67 3.75
N MET A 86 19.19 -14.43 2.51
CA MET A 86 19.46 -13.08 1.99
C MET A 86 18.20 -12.21 2.03
N VAL A 87 17.07 -12.71 1.54
CA VAL A 87 15.82 -11.97 1.52
C VAL A 87 15.34 -11.65 2.93
N LYS A 88 15.42 -12.60 3.87
CA LYS A 88 15.10 -12.37 5.28
C LYS A 88 15.99 -11.30 5.90
N SER A 89 17.29 -11.36 5.65
CA SER A 89 18.24 -10.36 6.13
C SER A 89 17.88 -8.96 5.64
N GLU A 90 17.55 -8.84 4.36
CA GLU A 90 17.16 -7.59 3.76
C GLU A 90 15.80 -7.08 4.29
N ALA A 91 14.83 -7.95 4.52
CA ALA A 91 13.56 -7.58 5.15
C ALA A 91 13.77 -7.09 6.60
N ILE A 92 14.64 -7.75 7.37
CA ILE A 92 15.00 -7.31 8.73
C ILE A 92 15.67 -5.92 8.71
N LYS A 93 16.59 -5.66 7.77
CA LYS A 93 17.21 -4.35 7.61
C LYS A 93 16.16 -3.27 7.27
N PHE A 94 15.24 -3.56 6.36
CA PHE A 94 14.18 -2.62 6.00
C PHE A 94 13.25 -2.33 7.17
N TYR A 95 12.84 -3.36 7.90
CA TYR A 95 12.08 -3.18 9.13
C TYR A 95 12.83 -2.32 10.14
N THR A 96 14.08 -2.68 10.46
CA THR A 96 14.85 -2.03 11.53
C THR A 96 15.14 -0.56 11.20
N ASN A 97 15.49 -0.27 9.96
CA ASN A 97 15.91 1.07 9.55
C ASN A 97 14.73 2.03 9.33
N TYR A 98 13.54 1.50 9.01
CA TYR A 98 12.41 2.34 8.60
C TYR A 98 11.09 1.98 9.29
N LEU A 99 10.60 0.74 9.12
CA LEU A 99 9.24 0.40 9.53
C LEU A 99 9.06 0.33 11.04
N LYS A 100 10.10 -0.06 11.80
CA LYS A 100 10.05 -0.18 13.26
C LYS A 100 9.54 1.11 13.92
N ARG A 101 9.97 2.26 13.42
CA ARG A 101 9.59 3.57 13.96
C ARG A 101 8.13 3.91 13.74
N ILE A 102 7.55 3.44 12.64
CA ILE A 102 6.17 3.73 12.25
C ILE A 102 5.22 2.55 12.47
N SER A 103 5.71 1.40 12.93
CA SER A 103 4.89 0.20 13.16
C SER A 103 3.61 0.46 13.97
N PRO A 104 3.63 1.28 15.05
CA PRO A 104 2.40 1.57 15.79
C PRO A 104 1.34 2.35 15.01
N LYS A 105 1.73 2.94 13.90
CA LYS A 105 0.87 3.74 13.01
C LYS A 105 0.54 3.04 11.69
N LEU A 106 1.08 1.82 11.47
CA LEU A 106 0.78 1.04 10.28
C LEU A 106 -0.54 0.29 10.45
N LEU A 107 -1.50 0.55 9.57
CA LEU A 107 -2.78 -0.17 9.53
C LEU A 107 -2.63 -1.55 8.88
N GLY A 108 -1.55 -1.79 8.15
CA GLY A 108 -1.16 -3.04 7.55
C GLY A 108 -0.31 -2.88 6.30
N LEU A 109 0.16 -4.02 5.77
CA LEU A 109 0.99 -4.08 4.56
C LEU A 109 0.34 -5.00 3.53
N ALA A 110 0.10 -4.48 2.33
CA ALA A 110 -0.39 -5.25 1.20
C ALA A 110 0.76 -5.89 0.40
N GLU A 111 0.44 -6.95 -0.32
CA GLU A 111 1.35 -7.62 -1.24
C GLU A 111 1.50 -6.82 -2.53
N GLY A 112 2.73 -6.76 -3.06
CA GLY A 112 3.03 -6.23 -4.38
C GLY A 112 3.11 -7.31 -5.47
N ASN A 113 3.66 -6.96 -6.62
CA ASN A 113 4.01 -7.95 -7.65
C ASN A 113 5.52 -8.31 -7.64
N HIS A 114 6.32 -7.59 -6.88
CA HIS A 114 7.73 -7.85 -6.62
C HIS A 114 7.90 -8.40 -5.19
N TYR A 115 7.58 -9.67 -4.97
CA TYR A 115 7.75 -10.34 -3.68
C TYR A 115 8.57 -11.62 -3.84
N HIS A 116 9.19 -12.07 -2.77
CA HIS A 116 9.83 -13.36 -2.66
C HIS A 116 8.93 -14.33 -1.87
N GLU A 117 8.76 -15.54 -2.39
CA GLU A 117 8.08 -16.62 -1.70
C GLU A 117 9.11 -17.59 -1.14
N PHE A 118 9.17 -17.71 0.17
CA PHE A 118 10.05 -18.62 0.87
C PHE A 118 9.65 -20.10 0.67
N GLN A 119 10.54 -21.02 0.98
CA GLN A 119 10.25 -22.46 0.88
C GLN A 119 9.04 -22.90 1.71
N ASN A 120 8.73 -22.23 2.82
CA ASN A 120 7.55 -22.47 3.64
C ASN A 120 6.27 -21.82 3.12
N GLN A 121 6.26 -21.31 1.88
CA GLN A 121 5.14 -20.64 1.23
C GLN A 121 4.73 -19.28 1.85
N CYS A 122 5.49 -18.78 2.84
CA CYS A 122 5.33 -17.43 3.34
C CYS A 122 6.03 -16.43 2.42
N THR A 123 5.48 -15.23 2.24
CA THR A 123 6.13 -14.19 1.45
C THR A 123 6.98 -13.27 2.32
N ASP A 124 7.93 -12.55 1.70
CA ASP A 124 8.71 -11.52 2.39
C ASP A 124 7.83 -10.40 2.97
N THR A 125 6.70 -10.09 2.32
CA THR A 125 5.71 -9.16 2.84
C THR A 125 5.02 -9.70 4.10
N GLN A 126 4.64 -10.98 4.13
CA GLN A 126 4.11 -11.61 5.33
C GLN A 126 5.13 -11.60 6.46
N PHE A 127 6.39 -11.90 6.15
CA PHE A 127 7.48 -11.82 7.11
C PHE A 127 7.70 -10.40 7.66
N LEU A 128 7.58 -9.37 6.81
CA LEU A 128 7.61 -7.96 7.26
C LEU A 128 6.41 -7.63 8.17
N CYS A 129 5.23 -8.15 7.89
CA CYS A 129 4.06 -7.98 8.74
C CYS A 129 4.27 -8.59 10.13
N ASP A 130 4.86 -9.78 10.20
CA ASP A 130 5.18 -10.44 11.47
C ASP A 130 6.21 -9.63 12.28
N LEU A 131 7.28 -9.14 11.65
CA LEU A 131 8.26 -8.27 12.28
C LEU A 131 7.64 -6.98 12.83
N ALA A 132 6.77 -6.36 12.04
CA ALA A 132 6.11 -5.10 12.39
C ALA A 132 4.89 -5.29 13.31
N ARG A 133 4.41 -6.52 13.49
CA ARG A 133 3.18 -6.88 14.20
C ARG A 133 1.95 -6.16 13.66
N VAL A 134 1.84 -6.13 12.34
CA VAL A 134 0.73 -5.50 11.62
C VAL A 134 0.01 -6.50 10.72
N PRO A 135 -1.26 -6.27 10.36
CA PRO A 135 -1.99 -7.14 9.45
C PRO A 135 -1.32 -7.25 8.07
N TYR A 136 -1.19 -8.49 7.57
CA TYR A 136 -0.95 -8.72 6.15
C TYR A 136 -2.26 -8.52 5.38
N MET A 137 -2.25 -7.67 4.38
CA MET A 137 -3.46 -7.22 3.68
C MET A 137 -3.79 -8.00 2.41
N ASP A 138 -2.89 -8.88 1.95
CA ASP A 138 -3.10 -9.61 0.69
C ASP A 138 -3.25 -8.67 -0.54
N LYS A 139 -3.82 -9.18 -1.64
CA LYS A 139 -4.01 -8.45 -2.90
C LYS A 139 -5.24 -8.99 -3.65
N PRO A 140 -6.39 -8.31 -3.62
CA PRO A 140 -6.76 -7.08 -2.91
C PRO A 140 -7.17 -7.28 -1.45
N CYS A 141 -7.22 -6.19 -0.70
CA CYS A 141 -7.78 -6.13 0.64
C CYS A 141 -8.97 -5.17 0.70
N PHE A 142 -10.01 -5.57 1.42
CA PHE A 142 -11.15 -4.74 1.77
C PHE A 142 -11.05 -4.38 3.25
N MET A 143 -11.06 -3.10 3.57
CA MET A 143 -10.94 -2.64 4.95
C MET A 143 -12.20 -1.87 5.34
N ARG A 144 -12.76 -2.23 6.50
CA ARG A 144 -13.67 -1.37 7.24
C ARG A 144 -12.83 -0.55 8.22
N LEU A 145 -12.70 0.74 7.98
CA LEU A 145 -11.97 1.64 8.84
C LEU A 145 -12.95 2.42 9.71
N THR A 146 -12.96 2.12 11.00
CA THR A 146 -13.78 2.79 12.00
C THR A 146 -12.98 3.88 12.69
N VAL A 147 -13.41 5.13 12.52
CA VAL A 147 -12.81 6.28 13.19
C VAL A 147 -13.62 6.56 14.46
N LYS A 148 -12.96 6.52 15.59
CA LYS A 148 -13.52 6.84 16.91
C LYS A 148 -12.84 8.08 17.48
N ALA A 149 -13.53 8.79 18.38
CA ALA A 149 -12.95 9.89 19.13
C ALA A 149 -13.39 9.85 20.58
N GLN A 150 -12.51 10.33 21.46
CA GLN A 150 -12.84 10.52 22.85
C GLN A 150 -13.77 11.74 23.01
N ILE A 151 -14.94 11.56 23.62
CA ILE A 151 -15.90 12.63 23.94
C ILE A 151 -16.28 12.50 25.41
N GLY A 152 -15.70 13.35 26.24
CA GLY A 152 -15.74 13.16 27.71
C GLY A 152 -15.13 11.82 28.09
N ASP A 153 -15.79 11.02 28.89
CA ASP A 153 -15.32 9.71 29.34
C ASP A 153 -15.71 8.56 28.39
N THR A 154 -16.30 8.86 27.23
CA THR A 154 -16.79 7.84 26.31
C THR A 154 -16.10 7.88 24.96
N LEU A 155 -15.81 6.68 24.42
CA LEU A 155 -15.30 6.51 23.07
C LEU A 155 -16.48 6.36 22.10
N LYS A 156 -16.63 7.30 21.17
CA LYS A 156 -17.74 7.31 20.20
C LYS A 156 -17.24 7.11 18.77
N THR A 157 -18.00 6.35 17.99
CA THR A 157 -17.77 6.20 16.55
C THR A 157 -18.15 7.51 15.84
N MET A 158 -17.19 8.09 15.16
CA MET A 158 -17.37 9.32 14.38
C MET A 158 -17.72 9.00 12.92
N LYS A 159 -17.02 8.05 12.31
CA LYS A 159 -17.20 7.69 10.92
C LYS A 159 -16.75 6.24 10.67
N VAL A 160 -17.37 5.60 9.72
CA VAL A 160 -16.91 4.30 9.17
C VAL A 160 -16.69 4.48 7.68
N PHE A 161 -15.51 4.11 7.22
CA PHE A 161 -15.15 4.13 5.80
C PHE A 161 -14.97 2.70 5.29
N LYS A 162 -15.47 2.44 4.10
CA LYS A 162 -15.14 1.26 3.31
C LYS A 162 -13.96 1.60 2.41
N VAL A 163 -12.86 0.89 2.55
CA VAL A 163 -11.60 1.16 1.84
C VAL A 163 -11.23 -0.05 0.99
N LEU A 164 -11.03 0.16 -0.31
CA LEU A 164 -10.41 -0.82 -1.20
C LEU A 164 -8.91 -0.52 -1.28
N ILE A 165 -8.09 -1.52 -0.98
CA ILE A 165 -6.63 -1.46 -1.05
C ILE A 165 -6.16 -2.49 -2.07
N HIS A 166 -5.46 -2.04 -3.09
CA HIS A 166 -4.95 -2.90 -4.15
C HIS A 166 -3.63 -2.39 -4.68
N HIS A 167 -2.59 -3.25 -4.71
CA HIS A 167 -1.31 -2.84 -5.31
C HIS A 167 -1.48 -2.39 -6.76
N GLY A 168 -2.25 -3.11 -7.53
CA GLY A 168 -2.32 -3.00 -8.97
C GLY A 168 -1.52 -4.14 -9.63
N ASP A 169 -2.06 -4.72 -10.68
CA ASP A 169 -1.44 -5.80 -11.43
C ASP A 169 -1.65 -5.64 -12.94
N TRP A 170 -2.22 -4.51 -13.31
CA TRP A 170 -2.55 -4.19 -14.70
C TRP A 170 -1.56 -3.17 -15.28
N SER A 171 -1.10 -3.46 -16.45
CA SER A 171 -0.38 -2.51 -17.30
C SER A 171 -1.36 -1.48 -17.86
N GLY A 172 -1.95 -0.67 -16.95
CA GLY A 172 -2.97 0.27 -17.35
C GLY A 172 -2.41 1.33 -18.26
N GLY A 173 -2.82 1.37 -19.51
CA GLY A 173 -2.79 2.51 -20.42
C GLY A 173 -1.56 3.42 -20.34
N ASN A 174 -0.38 2.86 -20.22
CA ASN A 174 0.87 3.56 -19.88
C ASN A 174 1.27 4.66 -20.86
N SER A 175 0.67 4.67 -22.04
CA SER A 175 1.01 5.61 -23.12
C SER A 175 0.17 6.90 -23.12
N ARG A 176 -0.94 6.96 -22.35
CA ARG A 176 -1.85 8.13 -22.35
C ARG A 176 -2.00 8.69 -20.93
N ILE A 177 -2.05 10.02 -20.83
CA ILE A 177 -2.15 10.74 -19.55
C ILE A 177 -3.39 10.29 -18.74
N GLY A 178 -4.54 10.07 -19.37
CA GLY A 178 -5.78 9.62 -18.71
C GLY A 178 -5.90 8.11 -18.52
N GLY A 179 -5.07 7.29 -19.15
CA GLY A 179 -5.24 5.84 -19.17
C GLY A 179 -5.10 5.16 -17.81
N ASP A 180 -4.29 5.73 -16.92
CA ASP A 180 -4.10 5.21 -15.56
C ASP A 180 -5.33 5.47 -14.67
N VAL A 181 -5.94 6.64 -14.79
CA VAL A 181 -7.18 7.00 -14.10
C VAL A 181 -8.32 6.09 -14.56
N THR A 182 -8.52 5.97 -15.88
CA THR A 182 -9.55 5.09 -16.47
C THR A 182 -9.37 3.63 -16.05
N SER A 183 -8.13 3.14 -15.96
CA SER A 183 -7.84 1.79 -15.51
C SER A 183 -8.22 1.58 -14.03
N ALA A 184 -7.95 2.57 -13.17
CA ALA A 184 -8.34 2.53 -11.77
C ALA A 184 -9.87 2.57 -11.62
N GLU A 185 -10.56 3.44 -12.37
CA GLU A 185 -12.01 3.52 -12.38
C GLU A 185 -12.65 2.19 -12.83
N ASN A 186 -12.19 1.61 -13.92
CA ASN A 186 -12.71 0.33 -14.43
C ASN A 186 -12.57 -0.80 -13.40
N LYS A 187 -11.45 -0.83 -12.64
CA LYS A 187 -11.28 -1.82 -11.57
C LYS A 187 -12.18 -1.55 -10.37
N ALA A 188 -12.55 -0.31 -10.13
CA ALA A 188 -13.44 0.08 -9.05
C ALA A 188 -14.92 -0.14 -9.34
N LEU A 189 -15.34 -0.27 -10.62
CA LEU A 189 -16.74 -0.34 -11.05
C LEU A 189 -17.56 -1.45 -10.37
N GLY A 190 -16.93 -2.55 -9.97
CA GLY A 190 -17.62 -3.65 -9.27
C GLY A 190 -17.77 -3.44 -7.76
N PHE A 191 -17.31 -2.33 -7.19
CA PHE A 191 -17.18 -2.15 -5.75
C PHE A 191 -17.83 -0.84 -5.27
N ASP A 192 -18.50 -0.91 -4.13
CA ASP A 192 -19.11 0.25 -3.45
C ASP A 192 -18.31 0.63 -2.22
N PHE A 193 -17.21 1.37 -2.43
CA PHE A 193 -16.31 1.86 -1.37
C PHE A 193 -16.29 3.39 -1.32
N ASP A 194 -15.80 3.93 -0.19
CA ASP A 194 -15.61 5.37 0.01
C ASP A 194 -14.22 5.80 -0.47
N ILE A 195 -13.22 4.93 -0.27
CA ILE A 195 -11.82 5.21 -0.58
C ILE A 195 -11.24 4.04 -1.38
N TYR A 196 -10.58 4.37 -2.49
CA TYR A 196 -9.89 3.44 -3.37
C TYR A 196 -8.42 3.80 -3.42
N ILE A 197 -7.55 2.88 -2.99
CA ILE A 197 -6.11 3.12 -2.87
C ILE A 197 -5.36 2.13 -3.76
N PHE A 198 -4.55 2.68 -4.67
CA PHE A 198 -3.78 1.92 -5.66
C PHE A 198 -2.30 2.32 -5.66
N SER A 199 -1.45 1.45 -6.22
CA SER A 199 -0.02 1.66 -6.43
C SER A 199 0.41 1.17 -7.83
N HIS A 200 1.59 0.56 -7.99
CA HIS A 200 2.11 -0.15 -9.15
C HIS A 200 2.56 0.71 -10.34
N THR A 201 1.81 1.71 -10.76
CA THR A 201 2.13 2.49 -11.97
C THR A 201 3.14 3.60 -11.72
N HIS A 202 3.62 3.78 -10.50
CA HIS A 202 4.57 4.80 -10.04
C HIS A 202 4.08 6.24 -10.23
N ARG A 203 2.82 6.45 -10.55
CA ARG A 203 2.21 7.77 -10.70
C ARG A 203 1.58 8.19 -9.38
N LEU A 204 1.69 9.46 -9.05
CA LEU A 204 1.04 10.07 -7.90
C LEU A 204 -0.13 10.93 -8.37
N TRP A 205 -1.32 10.60 -7.92
CA TRP A 205 -2.50 11.43 -8.11
C TRP A 205 -3.59 11.08 -7.08
N GLY A 206 -4.48 12.05 -6.84
CA GLY A 206 -5.69 11.86 -6.06
C GLY A 206 -6.86 12.53 -6.76
N MET A 207 -8.02 11.91 -6.69
CA MET A 207 -9.24 12.41 -7.32
C MET A 207 -10.45 12.17 -6.41
N HIS A 208 -11.31 13.17 -6.33
CA HIS A 208 -12.59 13.09 -5.66
C HIS A 208 -13.68 12.95 -6.73
N ILE A 209 -14.48 11.90 -6.63
CA ILE A 209 -15.62 11.65 -7.53
C ILE A 209 -16.87 11.59 -6.67
N PRO A 210 -17.77 12.59 -6.75
CA PRO A 210 -19.03 12.54 -6.04
C PRO A 210 -19.94 11.45 -6.65
N SER A 211 -20.64 10.73 -5.80
CA SER A 211 -21.72 9.82 -6.20
C SER A 211 -23.00 10.17 -5.50
N LEU A 212 -24.12 10.01 -6.19
CA LEU A 212 -25.43 10.21 -5.60
C LEU A 212 -25.93 8.89 -5.00
N THR A 213 -26.47 8.94 -3.79
CA THR A 213 -27.04 7.77 -3.13
C THR A 213 -28.26 8.16 -2.31
N ILE A 214 -29.12 7.18 -2.03
CA ILE A 214 -30.20 7.32 -1.04
C ILE A 214 -29.70 6.66 0.24
N PRO A 215 -29.61 7.40 1.38
CA PRO A 215 -29.15 6.84 2.64
C PRO A 215 -30.07 5.73 3.14
N SER A 216 -29.48 4.70 3.75
CA SER A 216 -30.21 3.56 4.33
C SER A 216 -30.92 3.90 5.65
N ASN A 217 -30.81 5.13 6.16
CA ASN A 217 -31.41 5.58 7.43
C ASN A 217 -32.88 5.97 7.34
N GLY A 218 -33.57 5.61 6.27
CA GLY A 218 -35.00 5.90 6.06
C GLY A 218 -35.30 7.30 5.52
N GLN A 219 -34.31 8.14 5.29
CA GLN A 219 -34.54 9.43 4.63
C GLN A 219 -34.71 9.27 3.14
N LEU A 220 -35.87 9.67 2.62
CA LEU A 220 -36.20 9.64 1.18
C LEU A 220 -35.64 10.90 0.49
N LYS A 221 -34.33 11.07 0.48
CA LYS A 221 -33.64 12.13 -0.25
C LYS A 221 -32.35 11.62 -0.86
N VAL A 222 -32.02 12.14 -2.02
CA VAL A 222 -30.70 11.91 -2.64
C VAL A 222 -29.67 12.74 -1.90
N VAL A 223 -28.56 12.13 -1.52
CA VAL A 223 -27.40 12.79 -0.92
C VAL A 223 -26.16 12.51 -1.74
N GLU A 224 -25.23 13.44 -1.72
CA GLU A 224 -23.91 13.25 -2.29
C GLU A 224 -23.05 12.42 -1.31
N ARG A 225 -22.45 11.37 -1.85
CA ARG A 225 -21.46 10.55 -1.14
C ARG A 225 -20.11 10.74 -1.83
N PRO A 226 -19.12 11.32 -1.16
CA PRO A 226 -17.79 11.47 -1.73
C PRO A 226 -17.11 10.11 -1.89
N ARG A 227 -16.51 9.88 -3.03
CA ARG A 227 -15.57 8.78 -3.28
C ARG A 227 -14.20 9.36 -3.58
N VAL A 228 -13.17 8.78 -2.98
CA VAL A 228 -11.80 9.23 -3.15
C VAL A 228 -10.98 8.13 -3.80
N PHE A 229 -10.28 8.46 -4.87
CA PHE A 229 -9.34 7.60 -5.57
C PHE A 229 -7.93 8.14 -5.36
N ILE A 230 -7.00 7.26 -4.97
CA ILE A 230 -5.62 7.63 -4.65
C ILE A 230 -4.66 6.66 -5.34
N ARG A 231 -3.64 7.20 -5.98
CA ARG A 231 -2.41 6.50 -6.38
C ARG A 231 -1.25 7.00 -5.54
N SER A 232 -0.52 6.08 -4.92
CA SER A 232 0.52 6.41 -3.94
C SER A 232 1.80 6.98 -4.54
N GLY A 233 1.99 6.92 -5.86
CA GLY A 233 3.29 7.22 -6.46
C GLY A 233 4.34 6.13 -6.18
N CYS A 234 5.60 6.52 -6.18
CA CYS A 234 6.74 5.65 -5.86
C CYS A 234 7.89 6.43 -5.25
N PHE A 235 8.89 5.69 -4.74
CA PHE A 235 10.13 6.26 -4.21
C PHE A 235 11.31 6.01 -5.16
N MET A 236 11.04 5.97 -6.45
CA MET A 236 12.02 5.77 -7.51
C MET A 236 12.34 7.07 -8.24
N THR A 237 13.57 7.20 -8.71
CA THR A 237 13.97 8.29 -9.60
C THR A 237 13.30 8.11 -10.96
N GLY A 238 12.55 9.11 -11.40
CA GLY A 238 11.88 9.08 -12.70
C GLY A 238 12.87 9.22 -13.88
N TYR A 239 13.90 10.04 -13.68
CA TYR A 239 15.00 10.24 -14.63
C TYR A 239 16.31 10.42 -13.87
N ASP A 240 17.35 9.73 -14.31
CA ASP A 240 18.72 9.90 -13.84
C ASP A 240 19.66 9.66 -15.03
N GLU A 241 20.45 10.67 -15.39
CA GLU A 241 21.42 10.58 -16.49
C GLU A 241 22.48 9.52 -16.25
N LYS A 242 22.79 9.23 -14.98
CA LYS A 242 23.79 8.22 -14.57
C LYS A 242 23.21 6.83 -14.44
N CYS A 243 21.87 6.70 -14.36
CA CYS A 243 21.19 5.44 -14.18
C CYS A 243 20.43 5.04 -15.44
N GLN A 244 21.04 4.21 -16.29
CA GLN A 244 20.41 3.64 -17.49
C GLN A 244 19.14 2.82 -17.19
N LYS A 245 18.84 2.58 -15.92
CA LYS A 245 17.66 1.86 -15.43
C LYS A 245 16.59 2.77 -14.84
N SER A 246 16.68 4.10 -15.06
CA SER A 246 15.62 4.99 -14.61
C SER A 246 14.26 4.60 -15.21
N TYR A 247 13.20 4.80 -14.46
CA TYR A 247 11.85 4.36 -14.86
C TYR A 247 11.38 4.99 -16.18
N ALA A 248 11.87 6.18 -16.52
CA ALA A 248 11.58 6.88 -17.77
C ALA A 248 12.13 6.16 -19.02
N HIS A 249 13.17 5.34 -18.87
CA HIS A 249 13.79 4.60 -19.98
C HIS A 249 13.24 3.18 -20.18
N LYS A 250 12.28 2.75 -19.37
CA LYS A 250 11.63 1.43 -19.50
C LYS A 250 10.39 1.46 -20.42
N LYS A 251 10.28 2.45 -21.29
CA LYS A 251 9.22 2.48 -22.30
C LYS A 251 9.64 1.79 -23.58
#